data_b57ede536de50eeb1f6c0a0422807a5f
#
_entry.id   b57ede536de50eeb1f6c0a0422807a5f
#
_cell.length_a   1.000
_cell.length_b   1.000
_cell.length_c   1.000
_cell.angle_alpha   90.00
_cell.angle_beta   90.00
_cell.angle_gamma   90.00
#
_symmetry.space_group_name_H-M   'P 1'
#
loop_
_entity.id
_entity.type
_entity.pdbx_description
1 polymer ?
#
loop_
_entity_poly.entity_id
_entity_poly.type
_entity_poly.pdbx_seq_one_letter_code
_entity_poly.pdbx_strand_id
1 'polypeptide(L)'
;MSTQKPRISFEYFPPKTEQGRDKLISTTTPALNALDPAFFSVTYGAGGSTRDTTLGVVSTIRDAGIDVAPHLSFGGDDENTVGSLLDTYQARGIKRLVALRGDMPSGMGGPAQLVYADELVAFIRERCGDHCHIEVAAYPEIHPEAKSDDSDQGVRKGKVDAGANSAITQYLFNVDSYFDFLDLCAA
;
A
#
# COMPACT_ATOMS: atom_id res chain seq x y z
N MET A 1 5.32 -23.24 19.20
CA MET A 1 4.99 -22.89 17.79
C MET A 1 3.52 -22.51 17.75
N SER A 2 3.21 -21.30 17.28
CA SER A 2 1.81 -20.85 17.15
C SER A 2 1.09 -21.73 16.15
N THR A 3 -0.06 -22.29 16.53
CA THR A 3 -0.96 -23.07 15.64
C THR A 3 -1.86 -22.17 14.80
N GLN A 4 -1.56 -20.88 14.73
CA GLN A 4 -2.36 -19.91 14.01
C GLN A 4 -2.17 -20.11 12.49
N LYS A 5 -3.28 -20.34 11.77
CA LYS A 5 -3.29 -20.46 10.31
C LYS A 5 -2.71 -19.18 9.71
N PRO A 6 -1.79 -19.27 8.72
CA PRO A 6 -1.24 -18.08 8.07
C PRO A 6 -2.37 -17.26 7.42
N ARG A 7 -2.32 -15.95 7.60
CA ARG A 7 -3.22 -15.02 6.91
C ARG A 7 -2.66 -14.76 5.52
N ILE A 8 -3.51 -14.86 4.51
CA ILE A 8 -3.15 -14.68 3.10
C ILE A 8 -3.79 -13.37 2.63
N SER A 9 -3.07 -12.62 1.82
CA SER A 9 -3.61 -11.50 1.03
C SER A 9 -3.10 -11.62 -0.41
N PHE A 10 -3.81 -11.01 -1.34
CA PHE A 10 -3.44 -11.00 -2.75
C PHE A 10 -3.31 -9.57 -3.24
N GLU A 11 -2.30 -9.33 -4.07
CA GLU A 11 -2.06 -8.02 -4.68
C GLU A 11 -2.38 -8.08 -6.17
N TYR A 12 -3.08 -7.05 -6.67
CA TYR A 12 -3.41 -6.88 -8.06
C TYR A 12 -2.73 -5.67 -8.67
N PHE A 13 -2.26 -5.84 -9.89
CA PHE A 13 -1.97 -4.73 -10.78
C PHE A 13 -3.25 -4.36 -11.54
N PRO A 14 -3.66 -3.07 -11.59
CA PRO A 14 -4.83 -2.67 -12.36
C PRO A 14 -4.68 -3.08 -13.83
N PRO A 15 -5.61 -3.85 -14.40
CA PRO A 15 -5.53 -4.29 -15.78
C PRO A 15 -5.60 -3.09 -16.74
N LYS A 16 -4.76 -3.11 -17.79
CA LYS A 16 -4.70 -2.06 -18.79
C LYS A 16 -5.84 -2.13 -19.82
N THR A 17 -6.56 -3.24 -19.89
CA THR A 17 -7.63 -3.48 -20.85
C THR A 17 -8.94 -3.79 -20.14
N GLU A 18 -10.07 -3.45 -20.78
CA GLU A 18 -11.41 -3.76 -20.28
C GLU A 18 -11.60 -5.27 -20.10
N GLN A 19 -11.20 -6.06 -21.10
CA GLN A 19 -11.26 -7.53 -21.02
C GLN A 19 -10.43 -8.08 -19.83
N GLY A 20 -9.26 -7.50 -19.57
CA GLY A 20 -8.43 -7.87 -18.41
C GLY A 20 -9.13 -7.56 -17.10
N ARG A 21 -9.79 -6.40 -17.01
CA ARG A 21 -10.58 -6.01 -15.85
C ARG A 21 -11.76 -6.95 -15.63
N ASP A 22 -12.50 -7.24 -16.68
CA ASP A 22 -13.65 -8.17 -16.61
C ASP A 22 -13.22 -9.55 -16.13
N LYS A 23 -12.12 -10.08 -16.66
CA LYS A 23 -11.55 -11.36 -16.21
C LYS A 23 -11.12 -11.30 -14.75
N LEU A 24 -10.45 -10.20 -14.33
CA LEU A 24 -10.02 -10.01 -12.94
C LEU A 24 -11.23 -10.10 -12.00
N ILE A 25 -12.28 -9.36 -12.29
CA ILE A 25 -13.45 -9.23 -11.43
C ILE A 25 -14.35 -10.47 -11.47
N SER A 26 -14.63 -10.99 -12.68
CA SER A 26 -15.61 -12.08 -12.85
C SER A 26 -15.06 -13.47 -12.61
N THR A 27 -13.75 -13.66 -12.71
CA THR A 27 -13.12 -14.98 -12.67
C THR A 27 -12.06 -15.08 -11.58
N THR A 28 -11.05 -14.17 -11.63
CA THR A 28 -9.88 -14.29 -10.75
C THR A 28 -10.23 -13.96 -9.30
N THR A 29 -10.91 -12.84 -9.06
CA THR A 29 -11.27 -12.43 -7.71
C THR A 29 -12.18 -13.43 -7.00
N PRO A 30 -13.26 -13.97 -7.59
CA PRO A 30 -14.05 -15.02 -6.94
C PRO A 30 -13.26 -16.28 -6.62
N ALA A 31 -12.39 -16.72 -7.54
CA ALA A 31 -11.57 -17.91 -7.33
C ALA A 31 -10.58 -17.74 -6.16
N LEU A 32 -9.93 -16.59 -6.06
CA LEU A 32 -9.00 -16.28 -4.96
C LEU A 32 -9.75 -15.98 -3.65
N ASN A 33 -10.91 -15.36 -3.71
CA ASN A 33 -11.75 -15.09 -2.53
C ASN A 33 -12.24 -16.39 -1.85
N ALA A 34 -12.39 -17.47 -2.60
CA ALA A 34 -12.71 -18.80 -2.07
C ALA A 34 -11.61 -19.37 -1.15
N LEU A 35 -10.41 -18.81 -1.18
CA LEU A 35 -9.29 -19.17 -0.29
C LEU A 35 -9.33 -18.41 1.06
N ASP A 36 -10.36 -17.62 1.30
CA ASP A 36 -10.57 -16.82 2.52
C ASP A 36 -9.39 -15.88 2.84
N PRO A 37 -8.99 -14.99 1.88
CA PRO A 37 -7.93 -14.04 2.12
C PRO A 37 -8.37 -12.97 3.14
N ALA A 38 -7.39 -12.40 3.85
CA ALA A 38 -7.62 -11.31 4.79
C ALA A 38 -8.07 -10.01 4.06
N PHE A 39 -7.50 -9.76 2.89
CA PHE A 39 -7.87 -8.65 1.99
C PHE A 39 -7.21 -8.84 0.63
N PHE A 40 -7.65 -8.05 -0.34
CA PHE A 40 -6.93 -7.82 -1.59
C PHE A 40 -6.29 -6.43 -1.57
N SER A 41 -5.14 -6.25 -2.22
CA SER A 41 -4.61 -4.92 -2.48
C SER A 41 -4.54 -4.63 -3.98
N VAL A 42 -4.58 -3.36 -4.33
CA VAL A 42 -4.52 -2.92 -5.74
C VAL A 42 -3.47 -1.83 -5.86
N THR A 43 -2.47 -2.07 -6.70
CA THR A 43 -1.34 -1.17 -6.86
C THR A 43 -1.74 0.19 -7.48
N TYR A 44 -0.92 1.21 -7.19
CA TYR A 44 -1.05 2.56 -7.72
C TYR A 44 0.16 2.84 -8.59
N GLY A 45 -0.06 3.13 -9.87
CA GLY A 45 1.04 3.32 -10.82
C GLY A 45 1.83 4.60 -10.55
N ALA A 46 3.10 4.58 -10.96
CA ALA A 46 4.00 5.72 -10.84
C ALA A 46 3.37 7.00 -11.42
N GLY A 47 3.47 8.12 -10.66
CA GLY A 47 2.88 9.39 -11.04
C GLY A 47 1.36 9.40 -11.16
N GLY A 48 0.65 8.52 -10.46
CA GLY A 48 -0.80 8.45 -10.52
C GLY A 48 -1.38 7.89 -11.82
N SER A 49 -0.54 7.28 -12.67
CA SER A 49 -0.90 6.83 -14.02
C SER A 49 -2.04 5.81 -14.07
N THR A 50 -2.30 5.11 -12.97
CA THR A 50 -3.41 4.14 -12.86
C THR A 50 -4.51 4.57 -11.89
N ARG A 51 -4.53 5.82 -11.42
CA ARG A 51 -5.46 6.30 -10.39
C ARG A 51 -6.91 5.88 -10.64
N ASP A 52 -7.45 6.24 -11.80
CA ASP A 52 -8.85 5.97 -12.14
C ASP A 52 -9.11 4.47 -12.31
N THR A 53 -8.16 3.73 -12.89
CA THR A 53 -8.26 2.28 -13.04
C THR A 53 -8.19 1.59 -11.68
N THR A 54 -7.27 2.02 -10.81
CA THR A 54 -7.17 1.53 -9.42
C THR A 54 -8.45 1.77 -8.66
N LEU A 55 -8.99 3.01 -8.70
CA LEU A 55 -10.25 3.35 -8.06
C LEU A 55 -11.41 2.48 -8.59
N GLY A 56 -11.47 2.25 -9.90
CA GLY A 56 -12.50 1.41 -10.52
C GLY A 56 -12.44 -0.05 -10.05
N VAL A 57 -11.25 -0.64 -10.01
CA VAL A 57 -11.04 -2.03 -9.52
C VAL A 57 -11.37 -2.14 -8.05
N VAL A 58 -10.83 -1.24 -7.22
CA VAL A 58 -11.07 -1.20 -5.77
C VAL A 58 -12.57 -1.07 -5.47
N SER A 59 -13.26 -0.14 -6.16
CA SER A 59 -14.69 0.06 -5.98
C SER A 59 -15.48 -1.21 -6.30
N THR A 60 -15.19 -1.86 -7.42
CA THR A 60 -15.90 -3.08 -7.84
C THR A 60 -15.69 -4.23 -6.85
N ILE A 61 -14.47 -4.42 -6.35
CA ILE A 61 -14.17 -5.44 -5.33
C ILE A 61 -14.92 -5.13 -4.03
N ARG A 62 -14.92 -3.86 -3.61
CA ARG A 62 -15.63 -3.43 -2.39
C ARG A 62 -17.14 -3.57 -2.51
N ASP A 63 -17.73 -3.23 -3.65
CA ASP A 63 -19.16 -3.35 -3.93
C ASP A 63 -19.62 -4.83 -3.89
N ALA A 64 -18.71 -5.78 -4.15
CA ALA A 64 -18.93 -7.21 -3.95
C ALA A 64 -18.81 -7.66 -2.47
N GLY A 65 -18.61 -6.74 -1.53
CA GLY A 65 -18.50 -7.02 -0.10
C GLY A 65 -17.12 -7.55 0.34
N ILE A 66 -16.12 -7.51 -0.53
CA ILE A 66 -14.78 -8.04 -0.28
C ILE A 66 -13.88 -6.92 0.27
N ASP A 67 -13.05 -7.25 1.25
CA ASP A 67 -12.08 -6.29 1.79
C ASP A 67 -10.94 -6.05 0.80
N VAL A 68 -10.68 -4.76 0.55
CA VAL A 68 -9.69 -4.31 -0.42
C VAL A 68 -8.93 -3.08 0.08
N ALA A 69 -7.63 -3.06 -0.17
CA ALA A 69 -6.70 -2.01 0.18
C ALA A 69 -6.13 -1.35 -1.09
N PRO A 70 -6.55 -0.14 -1.47
CA PRO A 70 -5.85 0.60 -2.50
C PRO A 70 -4.45 0.98 -2.04
N HIS A 71 -3.46 0.89 -2.93
CA HIS A 71 -2.20 1.57 -2.75
C HIS A 71 -2.40 3.06 -3.00
N LEU A 72 -1.65 3.88 -2.29
CA LEU A 72 -1.71 5.33 -2.35
C LEU A 72 -0.30 5.91 -2.25
N SER A 73 -0.02 6.91 -3.08
CA SER A 73 1.20 7.71 -2.99
C SER A 73 0.90 9.12 -3.47
N PHE A 74 1.67 10.11 -3.02
CA PHE A 74 1.57 11.43 -3.62
C PHE A 74 2.11 11.48 -5.06
N GLY A 75 3.09 10.70 -5.41
CA GLY A 75 3.62 10.33 -6.74
C GLY A 75 3.50 11.32 -7.90
N GLY A 76 3.24 12.60 -7.65
CA GLY A 76 2.92 13.64 -8.64
C GLY A 76 1.53 14.23 -8.49
N ASP A 77 0.67 13.65 -7.65
CA ASP A 77 -0.61 14.24 -7.25
C ASP A 77 -0.39 15.24 -6.09
N ASP A 78 -1.21 16.28 -6.04
CA ASP A 78 -1.24 17.22 -4.93
C ASP A 78 -2.09 16.71 -3.75
N GLU A 79 -1.98 17.36 -2.60
CA GLU A 79 -2.74 17.02 -1.39
C GLU A 79 -4.25 17.06 -1.61
N ASN A 80 -4.76 17.96 -2.45
CA ASN A 80 -6.19 18.06 -2.73
C ASN A 80 -6.68 16.84 -3.50
N THR A 81 -5.90 16.38 -4.48
CA THR A 81 -6.20 15.21 -5.29
C THR A 81 -6.18 13.94 -4.43
N VAL A 82 -5.12 13.75 -3.64
CA VAL A 82 -5.01 12.62 -2.71
C VAL A 82 -6.09 12.67 -1.64
N GLY A 83 -6.38 13.86 -1.10
CA GLY A 83 -7.45 14.06 -0.13
C GLY A 83 -8.83 13.70 -0.68
N SER A 84 -9.16 14.11 -1.89
CA SER A 84 -10.43 13.77 -2.54
C SER A 84 -10.57 12.26 -2.80
N LEU A 85 -9.44 11.60 -3.10
CA LEU A 85 -9.40 10.15 -3.27
C LEU A 85 -9.62 9.42 -1.94
N LEU A 86 -9.02 9.89 -0.85
CA LEU A 86 -9.26 9.38 0.50
C LEU A 86 -10.73 9.51 0.92
N ASP A 87 -11.35 10.67 0.68
CA ASP A 87 -12.78 10.88 0.95
C ASP A 87 -13.64 9.89 0.17
N THR A 88 -13.28 9.64 -1.09
CA THR A 88 -13.98 8.67 -1.94
C THR A 88 -13.85 7.24 -1.38
N TYR A 89 -12.65 6.85 -0.95
CA TYR A 89 -12.42 5.54 -0.34
C TYR A 89 -13.19 5.39 0.99
N GLN A 90 -13.15 6.43 1.82
CA GLN A 90 -13.87 6.44 3.10
C GLN A 90 -15.40 6.33 2.90
N ALA A 91 -15.97 7.09 1.95
CA ALA A 91 -17.38 7.04 1.61
C ALA A 91 -17.83 5.65 1.10
N ARG A 92 -16.93 4.88 0.48
CA ARG A 92 -17.17 3.49 0.06
C ARG A 92 -16.91 2.46 1.16
N GLY A 93 -16.56 2.90 2.37
CA GLY A 93 -16.27 2.01 3.51
C GLY A 93 -14.97 1.23 3.37
N ILE A 94 -13.99 1.74 2.59
CA ILE A 94 -12.63 1.21 2.58
C ILE A 94 -11.98 1.52 3.93
N LYS A 95 -11.45 0.50 4.57
CA LYS A 95 -10.87 0.60 5.92
C LYS A 95 -9.37 0.28 5.96
N ARG A 96 -8.77 -0.09 4.85
CA ARG A 96 -7.35 -0.43 4.75
C ARG A 96 -6.74 0.28 3.56
N LEU A 97 -5.55 0.81 3.75
CA LEU A 97 -4.77 1.51 2.72
C LEU A 97 -3.32 1.01 2.76
N VAL A 98 -2.64 1.02 1.62
CA VAL A 98 -1.21 0.81 1.54
C VAL A 98 -0.56 2.13 1.16
N ALA A 99 0.09 2.79 2.12
CA ALA A 99 0.75 4.07 1.94
C ALA A 99 2.20 3.88 1.50
N LEU A 100 2.53 4.39 0.32
CA LEU A 100 3.84 4.24 -0.30
C LEU A 100 4.46 5.60 -0.61
N ARG A 101 5.79 5.66 -0.64
CA ARG A 101 6.50 6.72 -1.32
C ARG A 101 6.31 6.50 -2.83
N GLY A 102 5.78 7.46 -3.55
CA GLY A 102 5.64 7.35 -5.00
C GLY A 102 7.01 7.38 -5.70
N ASP A 103 7.16 6.57 -6.74
CA ASP A 103 8.31 6.66 -7.62
C ASP A 103 8.20 7.94 -8.48
N MET A 104 9.32 8.63 -8.64
CA MET A 104 9.39 9.79 -9.55
C MET A 104 9.25 9.31 -11.00
N PRO A 105 8.37 9.94 -11.81
CA PRO A 105 8.33 9.65 -13.24
C PRO A 105 9.69 9.90 -13.87
N SER A 106 10.21 8.92 -14.61
CA SER A 106 11.46 9.05 -15.36
C SER A 106 11.37 10.24 -16.34
N GLY A 107 12.24 11.25 -16.16
CA GLY A 107 12.36 12.40 -17.09
C GLY A 107 11.68 13.70 -16.66
N MET A 108 11.01 13.77 -15.52
CA MET A 108 10.52 15.03 -14.96
C MET A 108 11.55 15.60 -13.97
N GLY A 109 12.48 16.41 -14.48
CA GLY A 109 13.38 17.25 -13.69
C GLY A 109 12.64 18.51 -13.19
N GLY A 110 11.69 18.35 -12.26
CA GLY A 110 11.06 19.45 -11.54
C GLY A 110 11.18 19.21 -10.03
N PRO A 111 10.99 20.23 -9.18
CA PRO A 111 10.87 20.02 -7.76
C PRO A 111 9.50 19.39 -7.48
N ALA A 112 9.34 18.11 -7.84
CA ALA A 112 8.26 17.33 -7.29
C ALA A 112 8.56 17.24 -5.79
N GLN A 113 7.65 17.69 -4.96
CA GLN A 113 7.72 17.44 -3.53
C GLN A 113 7.83 15.92 -3.38
N LEU A 114 9.04 15.46 -3.06
CA LEU A 114 9.25 14.09 -2.60
C LEU A 114 8.57 14.00 -1.26
N VAL A 115 7.33 13.58 -1.27
CA VAL A 115 6.62 13.32 -0.05
C VAL A 115 7.00 11.93 0.40
N TYR A 116 7.66 11.84 1.53
CA TYR A 116 8.02 10.57 2.14
C TYR A 116 6.76 9.82 2.59
N ALA A 117 6.89 8.51 2.74
CA ALA A 117 5.75 7.69 3.14
C ALA A 117 5.21 8.03 4.54
N ASP A 118 6.04 8.50 5.46
CA ASP A 118 5.65 8.99 6.78
C ASP A 118 4.80 10.27 6.70
N GLU A 119 5.11 11.20 5.80
CA GLU A 119 4.30 12.38 5.55
C GLU A 119 2.91 12.00 4.99
N LEU A 120 2.85 11.02 4.08
CA LEU A 120 1.58 10.49 3.59
C LEU A 120 0.79 9.81 4.71
N VAL A 121 1.44 9.04 5.57
CA VAL A 121 0.79 8.40 6.73
C VAL A 121 0.21 9.47 7.66
N ALA A 122 0.98 10.53 7.98
CA ALA A 122 0.50 11.64 8.81
C ALA A 122 -0.72 12.33 8.17
N PHE A 123 -0.68 12.60 6.87
CA PHE A 123 -1.78 13.19 6.11
C PHE A 123 -3.04 12.31 6.13
N ILE A 124 -2.88 10.98 5.96
CA ILE A 124 -4.01 10.04 6.06
C ILE A 124 -4.58 10.06 7.47
N ARG A 125 -3.75 10.09 8.52
CA ARG A 125 -4.20 10.13 9.91
C ARG A 125 -4.95 11.41 10.25
N GLU A 126 -4.45 12.56 9.80
CA GLU A 126 -5.14 13.83 10.00
C GLU A 126 -6.55 13.80 9.39
N ARG A 127 -6.71 13.20 8.21
CA ARG A 127 -7.96 13.20 7.46
C ARG A 127 -8.93 12.07 7.85
N CYS A 128 -8.42 10.89 8.12
CA CYS A 128 -9.22 9.68 8.39
C CYS A 128 -9.24 9.27 9.87
N GLY A 129 -8.42 9.88 10.73
CA GLY A 129 -8.28 9.44 12.12
C GLY A 129 -7.93 7.95 12.20
N ASP A 130 -8.58 7.23 13.11
CA ASP A 130 -8.42 5.79 13.30
C ASP A 130 -9.32 4.93 12.40
N HIS A 131 -10.06 5.55 11.46
CA HIS A 131 -10.94 4.82 10.56
C HIS A 131 -10.18 3.85 9.65
N CYS A 132 -8.99 4.24 9.19
CA CYS A 132 -8.19 3.47 8.26
C CYS A 132 -7.05 2.70 8.96
N HIS A 133 -6.91 1.42 8.64
CA HIS A 133 -5.70 0.66 8.88
C HIS A 133 -4.68 0.96 7.78
N ILE A 134 -3.50 1.45 8.15
CA ILE A 134 -2.46 1.88 7.22
C ILE A 134 -1.32 0.87 7.21
N GLU A 135 -1.12 0.24 6.06
CA GLU A 135 0.06 -0.58 5.74
C GLU A 135 1.14 0.30 5.13
N VAL A 136 2.40 0.03 5.43
CA VAL A 136 3.56 0.68 4.80
C VAL A 136 4.53 -0.36 4.26
N ALA A 137 5.38 0.03 3.31
CA ALA A 137 6.44 -0.86 2.85
C ALA A 137 7.58 -0.95 3.86
N ALA A 138 8.12 -2.16 4.03
CA ALA A 138 9.32 -2.46 4.79
C ALA A 138 10.34 -3.24 3.94
N TYR A 139 11.62 -3.08 4.26
CA TYR A 139 12.72 -3.68 3.52
C TYR A 139 13.65 -4.43 4.50
N PRO A 140 13.46 -5.75 4.67
CA PRO A 140 14.33 -6.55 5.54
C PRO A 140 15.79 -6.57 5.09
N GLU A 141 16.05 -6.52 3.77
CA GLU A 141 17.38 -6.53 3.16
C GLU A 141 17.92 -5.13 2.83
N ILE A 142 17.45 -4.08 3.51
CA ILE A 142 17.79 -2.66 3.31
C ILE A 142 17.19 -2.11 1.99
N HIS A 143 16.66 -0.89 2.07
CA HIS A 143 16.15 -0.20 0.88
C HIS A 143 17.30 0.12 -0.09
N PRO A 144 17.16 -0.13 -1.41
CA PRO A 144 18.24 0.10 -2.38
C PRO A 144 18.78 1.53 -2.41
N GLU A 145 17.98 2.52 -2.02
CA GLU A 145 18.37 3.94 -1.95
C GLU A 145 18.83 4.38 -0.54
N ALA A 146 18.80 3.49 0.46
CA ALA A 146 19.24 3.83 1.80
C ALA A 146 20.76 4.04 1.84
N LYS A 147 21.21 5.10 2.52
CA LYS A 147 22.63 5.41 2.64
C LYS A 147 23.32 4.51 3.66
N SER A 148 22.58 3.98 4.61
CA SER A 148 23.04 3.06 5.65
C SER A 148 21.85 2.36 6.28
N ASP A 149 22.11 1.29 7.03
CA ASP A 149 21.10 0.57 7.81
C ASP A 149 20.45 1.48 8.84
N ASP A 150 21.23 2.31 9.55
CA ASP A 150 20.71 3.29 10.51
C ASP A 150 19.73 4.28 9.86
N SER A 151 20.01 4.72 8.62
CA SER A 151 19.13 5.63 7.90
C SER A 151 17.80 4.96 7.52
N ASP A 152 17.82 3.66 7.18
CA ASP A 152 16.62 2.90 6.85
C ASP A 152 15.78 2.60 8.10
N GLN A 153 16.42 2.33 9.23
CA GLN A 153 15.74 2.19 10.53
C GLN A 153 15.03 3.49 10.94
N GLY A 154 15.66 4.65 10.74
CA GLY A 154 15.06 5.96 10.99
C GLY A 154 13.79 6.18 10.16
N VAL A 155 13.81 5.81 8.89
CA VAL A 155 12.65 5.89 7.99
C VAL A 155 11.53 4.94 8.43
N ARG A 156 11.87 3.73 8.87
CA ARG A 156 10.88 2.76 9.38
C ARG A 156 10.19 3.29 10.63
N LYS A 157 10.98 3.77 11.60
CA LYS A 157 10.46 4.38 12.84
C LYS A 157 9.56 5.57 12.54
N GLY A 158 9.96 6.45 11.63
CA GLY A 158 9.16 7.61 11.22
C GLY A 158 7.76 7.23 10.73
N LYS A 159 7.63 6.14 9.94
CA LYS A 159 6.33 5.65 9.46
C LYS A 159 5.43 5.16 10.61
N VAL A 160 6.00 4.46 11.59
CA VAL A 160 5.26 3.99 12.78
C VAL A 160 4.86 5.16 13.66
N ASP A 161 5.78 6.08 13.93
CA ASP A 161 5.52 7.29 14.74
C ASP A 161 4.45 8.19 14.08
N ALA A 162 4.40 8.23 12.74
CA ALA A 162 3.36 8.92 11.99
C ALA A 162 1.99 8.24 12.06
N GLY A 163 1.91 6.98 12.53
CA GLY A 163 0.66 6.27 12.77
C GLY A 163 0.40 5.08 11.84
N ALA A 164 1.39 4.50 11.17
CA ALA A 164 1.23 3.24 10.47
C ALA A 164 0.86 2.10 11.45
N ASN A 165 0.00 1.19 11.01
CA ASN A 165 -0.48 0.08 11.83
C ASN A 165 0.31 -1.21 11.61
N SER A 166 0.79 -1.42 10.39
CA SER A 166 1.53 -2.62 10.00
C SER A 166 2.39 -2.36 8.77
N ALA A 167 3.28 -3.30 8.48
CA ALA A 167 4.17 -3.20 7.34
C ALA A 167 4.12 -4.46 6.47
N ILE A 168 4.18 -4.27 5.16
CA ILE A 168 4.32 -5.34 4.17
C ILE A 168 5.78 -5.32 3.71
N THR A 169 6.48 -6.43 3.89
CA THR A 169 7.87 -6.52 3.46
C THR A 169 7.97 -6.63 1.94
N GLN A 170 9.04 -6.06 1.39
CA GLN A 170 9.44 -6.37 0.03
C GLN A 170 9.87 -7.85 -0.05
N TYR A 171 9.97 -8.39 -1.27
CA TYR A 171 10.55 -9.71 -1.48
C TYR A 171 11.90 -9.81 -0.77
N LEU A 172 12.12 -10.92 -0.11
CA LEU A 172 13.37 -11.23 0.56
C LEU A 172 13.85 -12.60 0.09
N PHE A 173 15.16 -12.74 -0.06
CA PHE A 173 15.80 -13.98 -0.48
C PHE A 173 16.67 -14.57 0.64
N ASN A 174 17.02 -13.74 1.62
CA ASN A 174 17.72 -14.16 2.83
C ASN A 174 16.75 -14.17 4.03
N VAL A 175 16.45 -15.36 4.51
CA VAL A 175 15.54 -15.54 5.65
C VAL A 175 16.11 -15.00 6.96
N ASP A 176 17.43 -14.98 7.12
CA ASP A 176 18.07 -14.43 8.32
C ASP A 176 17.83 -12.92 8.41
N SER A 177 17.90 -12.19 7.28
CA SER A 177 17.54 -10.76 7.24
C SER A 177 16.10 -10.50 7.69
N TYR A 178 15.19 -11.44 7.45
CA TYR A 178 13.82 -11.33 7.95
C TYR A 178 13.74 -11.50 9.47
N PHE A 179 14.46 -12.45 10.04
CA PHE A 179 14.49 -12.62 11.49
C PHE A 179 15.18 -11.45 12.19
N ASP A 180 16.28 -10.95 11.65
CA ASP A 180 16.96 -9.73 12.14
C ASP A 180 15.98 -8.54 12.11
N PHE A 181 15.21 -8.40 11.03
CA PHE A 181 14.18 -7.38 10.91
C PHE A 181 13.08 -7.52 11.98
N LEU A 182 12.62 -8.73 12.30
CA LEU A 182 11.64 -8.95 13.36
C LEU A 182 12.18 -8.58 14.74
N ASP A 183 13.44 -8.91 15.03
CA ASP A 183 14.12 -8.55 16.27
C ASP A 183 14.23 -7.04 16.43
N LEU A 184 14.57 -6.34 15.34
CA LEU A 184 14.57 -4.87 15.29
C LEU A 184 13.19 -4.24 15.52
N CYS A 185 12.11 -4.88 15.05
CA CYS A 185 10.75 -4.40 15.28
C CYS A 185 10.26 -4.64 16.72
N ALA A 186 10.89 -5.55 17.45
CA ALA A 186 10.52 -5.90 18.82
C ALA A 186 11.28 -5.06 19.88
N ALA A 187 12.35 -4.36 19.48
CA ALA A 187 13.20 -3.53 20.35
C ALA A 187 12.63 -2.13 20.56
#